data_ebe44de13a4357d57603afc4ed13a247
#
_entry.id   ebe44de13a4357d57603afc4ed13a247
#
_cell.length_a   1.000
_cell.length_b   1.000
_cell.length_c   1.000
_cell.angle_alpha   90.00
_cell.angle_beta   90.00
_cell.angle_gamma   90.00
#
_symmetry.space_group_name_H-M   'P 1'
#
loop_
_entity.id
_entity.type
_entity.pdbx_description
1 polymer ?
#
loop_
_entity_poly.entity_id
_entity_poly.type
_entity_poly.pdbx_seq_one_letter_code
_entity_poly.pdbx_strand_id
1 'polypeptide(L)'
;MKKQVLDTLRNSLLIAAVASVSATYSVAQTSNDYNKRELLWQVLDQSRANDYVPVFFNIHFKDKTGQKAVQSHIDWYKTTHVDFVNVKYEYFPEIQAVSSKKDWKNIKSFAPETWEEQLNVIRQLKHELGHEALIIPTVFSPLRVLIQTAGAQLSSDRDGRRRIVEIIKQDPKAIKPALEAVTKSLVYYIREARKAGADGFYISSQGDDLEEFGGGVFVDVLKPYDRQLSDVAAEVAPFNILHICESGGHFTTKTFDDYLDYPGSIINPPLHNWEGKGLSLADISKLFRRPVLGGLNNRSQALKEGNLTALKAEVDEILKDAPANFIFGADDSVFNDVNQELLRKLVDYIHTWRQTHKK
;
A
#
# COMPACT_ATOMS: atom_id res chain seq x y z
N MET A 1 -22.91 -24.83 49.16
CA MET A 1 -23.84 -25.38 48.16
C MET A 1 -24.64 -24.32 47.37
N LYS A 2 -25.15 -23.22 47.97
CA LYS A 2 -25.95 -22.21 47.24
C LYS A 2 -25.16 -21.33 46.26
N LYS A 3 -23.86 -21.15 46.42
CA LYS A 3 -23.01 -20.28 45.58
C LYS A 3 -22.57 -20.96 44.25
N GLN A 4 -22.39 -22.28 44.27
CA GLN A 4 -22.03 -23.06 43.07
C GLN A 4 -23.18 -23.22 42.07
N VAL A 5 -24.41 -23.23 42.53
CA VAL A 5 -25.60 -23.38 41.67
C VAL A 5 -25.89 -22.08 40.91
N LEU A 6 -25.59 -20.91 41.50
CA LEU A 6 -25.77 -19.61 40.82
C LEU A 6 -24.74 -19.36 39.69
N ASP A 7 -23.51 -19.83 39.87
CA ASP A 7 -22.47 -19.66 38.84
C ASP A 7 -22.68 -20.56 37.61
N THR A 8 -23.27 -21.75 37.82
CA THR A 8 -23.62 -22.67 36.73
C THR A 8 -24.79 -22.14 35.89
N LEU A 9 -25.79 -21.53 36.53
CA LEU A 9 -26.93 -20.92 35.83
C LEU A 9 -26.53 -19.62 35.05
N ARG A 10 -25.58 -18.89 35.55
CA ARG A 10 -25.08 -17.66 34.88
C ARG A 10 -24.26 -17.96 33.64
N ASN A 11 -23.45 -19.03 33.65
CA ASN A 11 -22.69 -19.49 32.49
C ASN A 11 -23.57 -20.18 31.43
N SER A 12 -24.64 -20.84 31.82
CA SER A 12 -25.58 -21.45 30.85
C SER A 12 -26.43 -20.41 30.11
N LEU A 13 -26.74 -19.28 30.73
CA LEU A 13 -27.47 -18.19 30.09
C LEU A 13 -26.61 -17.35 29.11
N LEU A 14 -25.29 -17.25 29.36
CA LEU A 14 -24.38 -16.58 28.44
C LEU A 14 -24.07 -17.41 27.18
N ILE A 15 -24.07 -18.72 27.26
CA ILE A 15 -23.84 -19.63 26.11
C ILE A 15 -25.09 -19.70 25.22
N ALA A 16 -26.30 -19.59 25.78
CA ALA A 16 -27.54 -19.58 24.99
C ALA A 16 -27.78 -18.28 24.22
N ALA A 17 -27.24 -17.15 24.69
CA ALA A 17 -27.40 -15.84 24.02
C ALA A 17 -26.46 -15.65 22.83
N VAL A 18 -25.36 -16.41 22.73
CA VAL A 18 -24.40 -16.33 21.61
C VAL A 18 -24.77 -17.29 20.46
N ALA A 19 -25.53 -18.37 20.76
CA ALA A 19 -25.94 -19.37 19.76
C ALA A 19 -27.18 -18.96 18.93
N SER A 20 -27.92 -17.93 19.34
CA SER A 20 -29.17 -17.52 18.66
C SER A 20 -29.03 -16.36 17.65
N VAL A 21 -27.83 -15.83 17.47
CA VAL A 21 -27.57 -14.73 16.48
C VAL A 21 -26.98 -15.24 15.15
N SER A 22 -26.60 -16.52 15.07
CA SER A 22 -25.90 -17.08 13.89
C SER A 22 -26.79 -17.82 12.87
N ALA A 23 -28.12 -17.71 12.96
CA ALA A 23 -29.02 -18.55 12.13
C ALA A 23 -29.96 -17.81 11.17
N THR A 24 -29.75 -16.49 10.86
CA THR A 24 -30.63 -15.78 9.92
C THR A 24 -29.93 -14.76 9.03
N TYR A 25 -28.83 -15.14 8.35
CA TYR A 25 -28.35 -14.37 7.20
C TYR A 25 -28.06 -15.30 6.01
N SER A 26 -29.13 -15.81 5.42
CA SER A 26 -29.14 -16.34 4.07
C SER A 26 -30.26 -15.65 3.31
N VAL A 27 -30.06 -14.37 3.01
CA VAL A 27 -30.81 -13.67 1.98
C VAL A 27 -29.81 -13.44 0.86
N ALA A 28 -30.13 -13.93 -0.33
CA ALA A 28 -29.38 -13.64 -1.53
C ALA A 28 -29.33 -12.10 -1.73
N GLN A 29 -28.22 -11.50 -1.39
CA GLN A 29 -27.96 -10.07 -1.60
C GLN A 29 -27.73 -9.85 -3.11
N THR A 30 -28.52 -9.00 -3.70
CA THR A 30 -28.31 -8.49 -5.05
C THR A 30 -27.03 -7.63 -5.07
N SER A 31 -26.31 -7.64 -6.19
CA SER A 31 -24.93 -7.18 -6.40
C SER A 31 -24.59 -5.70 -6.07
N ASN A 32 -25.42 -4.96 -5.34
CA ASN A 32 -25.22 -3.53 -5.07
C ASN A 32 -25.02 -3.12 -3.60
N ASP A 33 -25.00 -4.07 -2.65
CA ASP A 33 -24.95 -3.75 -1.21
C ASP A 33 -23.69 -4.25 -0.48
N TYR A 34 -22.59 -4.47 -1.18
CA TYR A 34 -21.34 -4.84 -0.51
C TYR A 34 -20.69 -3.61 0.14
N ASN A 35 -20.52 -3.64 1.45
CA ASN A 35 -19.65 -2.70 2.14
C ASN A 35 -18.18 -3.03 1.80
N LYS A 36 -17.57 -2.19 0.97
CA LYS A 36 -16.19 -2.38 0.51
C LYS A 36 -15.19 -2.49 1.66
N ARG A 37 -15.42 -1.78 2.77
CA ARG A 37 -14.59 -1.91 3.97
C ARG A 37 -14.60 -3.33 4.52
N GLU A 38 -15.78 -3.93 4.64
CA GLU A 38 -15.93 -5.30 5.18
C GLU A 38 -15.28 -6.32 4.24
N LEU A 39 -15.44 -6.16 2.94
CA LEU A 39 -14.81 -7.02 1.94
C LEU A 39 -13.28 -6.97 2.00
N LEU A 40 -12.70 -5.78 2.22
CA LEU A 40 -11.26 -5.63 2.38
C LEU A 40 -10.75 -6.28 3.68
N TRP A 41 -11.50 -6.16 4.79
CA TRP A 41 -11.15 -6.88 6.01
C TRP A 41 -11.21 -8.39 5.84
N GLN A 42 -12.13 -8.91 5.03
CA GLN A 42 -12.22 -10.34 4.72
C GLN A 42 -11.00 -10.86 3.95
N VAL A 43 -10.29 -10.00 3.20
CA VAL A 43 -9.03 -10.41 2.53
C VAL A 43 -7.99 -10.90 3.53
N LEU A 44 -7.99 -10.36 4.75
CA LEU A 44 -7.06 -10.77 5.82
C LEU A 44 -7.48 -12.11 6.47
N ASP A 45 -8.73 -12.52 6.34
CA ASP A 45 -9.23 -13.82 6.81
C ASP A 45 -8.99 -14.90 5.73
N GLN A 46 -7.79 -15.49 5.77
CA GLN A 46 -7.39 -16.53 4.80
C GLN A 46 -8.18 -17.85 4.95
N SER A 47 -9.05 -17.97 5.96
CA SER A 47 -9.89 -19.17 6.15
C SER A 47 -11.11 -19.22 5.24
N ARG A 48 -11.45 -18.10 4.56
CA ARG A 48 -12.64 -17.97 3.71
C ARG A 48 -12.26 -17.53 2.30
N ALA A 49 -12.76 -18.24 1.30
CA ALA A 49 -12.73 -17.76 -0.07
C ALA A 49 -13.75 -16.62 -0.25
N ASN A 50 -13.37 -15.55 -0.90
CA ASN A 50 -14.25 -14.45 -1.22
C ASN A 50 -14.70 -14.54 -2.69
N ASP A 51 -16.02 -14.55 -2.94
CA ASP A 51 -16.58 -14.52 -4.29
C ASP A 51 -16.41 -13.14 -4.97
N TYR A 52 -16.15 -12.12 -4.20
CA TYR A 52 -15.81 -10.78 -4.65
C TYR A 52 -14.29 -10.62 -4.71
N VAL A 53 -13.78 -10.07 -5.79
CA VAL A 53 -12.36 -9.75 -5.93
C VAL A 53 -12.16 -8.25 -5.73
N PRO A 54 -11.63 -7.81 -4.58
CA PRO A 54 -11.33 -6.39 -4.37
C PRO A 54 -10.28 -5.89 -5.37
N VAL A 55 -10.40 -4.62 -5.78
CA VAL A 55 -9.53 -4.00 -6.79
C VAL A 55 -8.95 -2.70 -6.27
N PHE A 56 -7.67 -2.50 -6.55
CA PHE A 56 -7.00 -1.23 -6.29
C PHE A 56 -6.00 -0.90 -7.40
N PHE A 57 -6.08 0.33 -7.89
CA PHE A 57 -5.07 0.91 -8.78
C PHE A 57 -4.49 2.18 -8.17
N ASN A 58 -3.17 2.21 -8.07
CA ASN A 58 -2.41 3.34 -7.55
C ASN A 58 -2.18 4.38 -8.66
N ILE A 59 -2.30 5.68 -8.31
CA ILE A 59 -2.10 6.79 -9.25
C ILE A 59 -1.40 7.96 -8.56
N HIS A 60 -0.73 8.82 -9.35
CA HIS A 60 -0.19 10.09 -8.88
C HIS A 60 -1.13 11.23 -9.27
N PHE A 61 -1.81 11.82 -8.30
CA PHE A 61 -2.66 12.97 -8.56
C PHE A 61 -1.84 14.23 -8.84
N LYS A 62 -2.39 15.14 -9.64
CA LYS A 62 -1.80 16.45 -9.91
C LYS A 62 -1.85 17.34 -8.67
N ASP A 63 -3.01 17.41 -8.03
CA ASP A 63 -3.24 18.22 -6.85
C ASP A 63 -2.83 17.42 -5.60
N LYS A 64 -1.92 17.99 -4.81
CA LYS A 64 -1.25 17.29 -3.70
C LYS A 64 -1.80 17.71 -2.33
N THR A 65 -2.39 18.89 -2.23
CA THR A 65 -2.83 19.49 -0.97
C THR A 65 -4.20 20.17 -1.10
N GLY A 66 -4.82 20.48 0.03
CA GLY A 66 -6.07 21.23 0.11
C GLY A 66 -7.28 20.51 -0.48
N GLN A 67 -8.36 21.27 -0.69
CA GLN A 67 -9.65 20.74 -1.15
C GLN A 67 -9.58 20.07 -2.53
N LYS A 68 -8.69 20.51 -3.42
CA LYS A 68 -8.53 19.89 -4.73
C LYS A 68 -7.96 18.47 -4.63
N ALA A 69 -7.00 18.26 -3.72
CA ALA A 69 -6.49 16.91 -3.46
C ALA A 69 -7.60 16.00 -2.92
N VAL A 70 -8.39 16.47 -1.95
CA VAL A 70 -9.54 15.72 -1.42
C VAL A 70 -10.51 15.34 -2.54
N GLN A 71 -10.89 16.31 -3.37
CA GLN A 71 -11.82 16.06 -4.47
C GLN A 71 -11.28 15.07 -5.50
N SER A 72 -9.99 15.17 -5.86
CA SER A 72 -9.33 14.24 -6.78
C SER A 72 -9.39 12.79 -6.29
N HIS A 73 -9.19 12.56 -4.99
CA HIS A 73 -9.30 11.23 -4.40
C HIS A 73 -10.75 10.71 -4.38
N ILE A 74 -11.72 11.58 -4.07
CA ILE A 74 -13.15 11.23 -4.09
C ILE A 74 -13.59 10.88 -5.51
N ASP A 75 -13.23 11.71 -6.49
CA ASP A 75 -13.58 11.50 -7.89
C ASP A 75 -12.98 10.20 -8.42
N TRP A 76 -11.70 9.94 -8.13
CA TRP A 76 -11.06 8.70 -8.49
C TRP A 76 -11.77 7.48 -7.93
N TYR A 77 -12.03 7.47 -6.61
CA TYR A 77 -12.72 6.38 -5.94
C TYR A 77 -14.11 6.12 -6.54
N LYS A 78 -14.90 7.19 -6.72
CA LYS A 78 -16.27 7.09 -7.24
C LYS A 78 -16.34 6.76 -8.73
N THR A 79 -15.40 7.29 -9.53
CA THR A 79 -15.40 7.09 -10.98
C THR A 79 -14.85 5.73 -11.37
N THR A 80 -13.80 5.24 -10.70
CA THR A 80 -13.14 3.98 -11.08
C THR A 80 -13.68 2.76 -10.36
N HIS A 81 -14.48 2.94 -9.32
CA HIS A 81 -15.03 1.89 -8.46
C HIS A 81 -13.99 1.07 -7.67
N VAL A 82 -12.75 1.53 -7.55
CA VAL A 82 -11.73 0.89 -6.70
C VAL A 82 -12.21 0.77 -5.24
N ASP A 83 -11.62 -0.16 -4.47
CA ASP A 83 -12.20 -0.54 -3.17
C ASP A 83 -11.66 0.21 -1.97
N PHE A 84 -10.53 0.93 -2.10
CA PHE A 84 -10.03 1.80 -1.04
C PHE A 84 -9.36 3.06 -1.59
N VAL A 85 -9.14 4.03 -0.73
CA VAL A 85 -8.52 5.31 -1.06
C VAL A 85 -7.08 5.30 -0.57
N ASN A 86 -6.13 5.40 -1.50
CA ASN A 86 -4.72 5.63 -1.17
C ASN A 86 -4.41 7.11 -1.20
N VAL A 87 -3.99 7.66 -0.06
CA VAL A 87 -3.64 9.07 0.07
C VAL A 87 -2.13 9.22 -0.09
N LYS A 88 -1.70 9.50 -1.31
CA LYS A 88 -0.28 9.56 -1.62
C LYS A 88 0.32 10.89 -1.15
N TYR A 89 1.26 10.81 -0.20
CA TYR A 89 2.04 11.95 0.25
C TYR A 89 3.15 12.24 -0.78
N GLU A 90 3.03 13.36 -1.45
CA GLU A 90 3.99 13.85 -2.45
C GLU A 90 4.32 15.33 -2.27
N TYR A 91 3.97 15.87 -1.12
CA TYR A 91 4.45 17.16 -0.65
C TYR A 91 5.72 16.93 0.16
N PHE A 92 6.83 17.48 -0.32
CA PHE A 92 8.12 17.30 0.32
C PHE A 92 8.47 18.54 1.15
N PRO A 93 9.03 18.31 2.33
CA PRO A 93 9.47 19.42 3.19
C PRO A 93 10.58 20.23 2.52
N GLU A 94 10.91 21.35 3.16
CA GLU A 94 11.97 22.24 2.73
C GLU A 94 13.27 21.50 2.43
N ILE A 95 13.90 21.86 1.32
CA ILE A 95 15.16 21.27 0.89
C ILE A 95 16.27 21.71 1.83
N GLN A 96 16.99 20.74 2.37
CA GLN A 96 18.20 20.91 3.16
C GLN A 96 19.41 20.55 2.29
N ALA A 97 20.12 21.55 1.79
CA ALA A 97 21.18 21.34 0.80
C ALA A 97 22.29 20.41 1.31
N VAL A 98 22.59 19.38 0.49
CA VAL A 98 23.70 18.44 0.70
C VAL A 98 24.65 18.53 -0.47
N SER A 99 25.91 18.87 -0.18
CA SER A 99 26.99 18.99 -1.17
C SER A 99 28.10 17.95 -0.94
N SER A 100 28.17 17.40 0.25
CA SER A 100 29.16 16.42 0.66
C SER A 100 28.65 15.48 1.74
N LYS A 101 29.34 14.36 1.96
CA LYS A 101 29.00 13.42 3.05
C LYS A 101 29.05 14.04 4.45
N LYS A 102 29.73 15.17 4.65
CA LYS A 102 29.79 15.86 5.92
C LYS A 102 28.51 16.61 6.27
N ASP A 103 27.65 16.86 5.28
CA ASP A 103 26.43 17.65 5.46
C ASP A 103 25.29 16.80 6.02
N TRP A 104 25.36 15.46 5.95
CA TRP A 104 24.31 14.57 6.49
C TRP A 104 23.96 14.82 7.95
N LYS A 105 24.93 15.18 8.77
CA LYS A 105 24.72 15.53 10.20
C LYS A 105 23.88 16.79 10.40
N ASN A 106 23.75 17.63 9.37
CA ASN A 106 23.00 18.87 9.44
C ASN A 106 21.52 18.70 9.10
N ILE A 107 21.14 17.56 8.50
CA ILE A 107 19.74 17.24 8.22
C ILE A 107 18.96 17.15 9.53
N LYS A 108 17.83 17.86 9.59
CA LYS A 108 16.97 17.93 10.76
C LYS A 108 15.67 17.17 10.53
N SER A 109 15.06 16.72 11.61
CA SER A 109 13.66 16.27 11.57
C SER A 109 12.77 17.43 11.14
N PHE A 110 11.72 17.10 10.40
CA PHE A 110 10.74 18.10 9.96
C PHE A 110 9.90 18.57 11.13
N ALA A 111 9.48 19.82 11.08
CA ALA A 111 8.55 20.37 12.04
C ALA A 111 7.18 19.65 11.91
N PRO A 112 6.43 19.45 13.01
CA PRO A 112 5.11 18.83 12.99
C PRO A 112 4.14 19.46 11.98
N GLU A 113 4.22 20.77 11.81
CA GLU A 113 3.38 21.57 10.92
C GLU A 113 3.56 21.19 9.45
N THR A 114 4.71 20.60 9.08
CA THR A 114 4.99 20.08 7.73
C THR A 114 3.95 19.08 7.26
N TRP A 115 3.35 18.33 8.20
CA TRP A 115 2.40 17.27 7.91
C TRP A 115 0.93 17.71 7.91
N GLU A 116 0.63 18.92 8.40
CA GLU A 116 -0.75 19.33 8.69
C GLU A 116 -1.64 19.35 7.45
N GLU A 117 -1.12 19.80 6.30
CA GLU A 117 -1.86 19.77 5.03
C GLU A 117 -2.26 18.34 4.65
N GLN A 118 -1.33 17.38 4.77
CA GLN A 118 -1.60 15.98 4.46
C GLN A 118 -2.55 15.34 5.47
N LEU A 119 -2.38 15.64 6.75
CA LEU A 119 -3.26 15.15 7.81
C LEU A 119 -4.69 15.68 7.63
N ASN A 120 -4.82 16.91 7.15
CA ASN A 120 -6.12 17.49 6.85
C ASN A 120 -6.81 16.80 5.68
N VAL A 121 -6.08 16.45 4.62
CA VAL A 121 -6.61 15.63 3.51
C VAL A 121 -7.13 14.28 4.04
N ILE A 122 -6.37 13.61 4.92
CA ILE A 122 -6.80 12.34 5.53
C ILE A 122 -8.10 12.52 6.34
N ARG A 123 -8.19 13.57 7.19
CA ARG A 123 -9.40 13.84 7.99
C ARG A 123 -10.63 14.06 7.12
N GLN A 124 -10.49 14.85 6.05
CA GLN A 124 -11.58 15.12 5.14
C GLN A 124 -12.01 13.86 4.37
N LEU A 125 -11.09 13.09 3.84
CA LEU A 125 -11.40 11.82 3.18
C LEU A 125 -12.05 10.82 4.14
N LYS A 126 -11.57 10.77 5.40
CA LYS A 126 -12.21 9.94 6.42
C LYS A 126 -13.64 10.36 6.73
N HIS A 127 -13.91 11.67 6.77
CA HIS A 127 -15.25 12.21 6.96
C HIS A 127 -16.16 11.84 5.77
N GLU A 128 -15.69 12.04 4.53
CA GLU A 128 -16.51 11.86 3.32
C GLU A 128 -16.73 10.39 2.94
N LEU A 129 -15.68 9.56 3.02
CA LEU A 129 -15.68 8.18 2.51
C LEU A 129 -15.45 7.10 3.57
N GLY A 130 -15.09 7.49 4.80
CA GLY A 130 -14.67 6.52 5.80
C GLY A 130 -15.74 5.52 6.26
N HIS A 131 -17.00 5.72 5.92
CA HIS A 131 -18.08 4.77 6.16
C HIS A 131 -18.13 3.63 5.13
N GLU A 132 -17.61 3.85 3.92
CA GLU A 132 -17.63 2.87 2.81
C GLU A 132 -16.25 2.43 2.34
N ALA A 133 -15.20 3.24 2.52
CA ALA A 133 -13.84 2.96 2.07
C ALA A 133 -12.82 2.95 3.21
N LEU A 134 -11.74 2.16 3.07
CA LEU A 134 -10.55 2.31 3.90
C LEU A 134 -9.73 3.50 3.40
N ILE A 135 -9.21 4.31 4.31
CA ILE A 135 -8.31 5.43 4.02
C ILE A 135 -6.89 5.00 4.36
N ILE A 136 -6.06 4.81 3.33
CA ILE A 136 -4.73 4.19 3.42
C ILE A 136 -3.67 5.16 2.90
N PRO A 137 -3.08 6.03 3.73
CA PRO A 137 -2.02 6.91 3.29
C PRO A 137 -0.74 6.15 2.94
N THR A 138 -0.02 6.64 1.91
CA THR A 138 1.32 6.18 1.56
C THR A 138 2.35 6.79 2.49
N VAL A 139 3.30 5.96 2.92
CA VAL A 139 4.52 6.38 3.61
C VAL A 139 5.71 5.90 2.79
N PHE A 140 6.51 6.82 2.29
CA PHE A 140 7.71 6.50 1.53
C PHE A 140 8.88 6.11 2.43
N SER A 141 9.83 5.36 1.90
CA SER A 141 11.04 4.99 2.62
C SER A 141 11.84 6.21 3.10
N PRO A 142 12.56 6.14 4.23
CA PRO A 142 13.35 7.25 4.73
C PRO A 142 14.40 7.72 3.73
N LEU A 143 15.03 6.80 2.98
CA LEU A 143 15.99 7.16 1.96
C LEU A 143 15.34 7.93 0.80
N ARG A 144 14.16 7.51 0.36
CA ARG A 144 13.40 8.20 -0.68
C ARG A 144 13.12 9.66 -0.29
N VAL A 145 12.63 9.88 0.92
CA VAL A 145 12.35 11.23 1.44
C VAL A 145 13.64 12.02 1.64
N LEU A 146 14.70 11.38 2.16
CA LEU A 146 16.00 12.01 2.35
C LEU A 146 16.61 12.50 1.02
N ILE A 147 16.59 11.71 -0.03
CA ILE A 147 17.11 12.10 -1.34
C ILE A 147 16.40 13.36 -1.86
N GLN A 148 15.09 13.45 -1.69
CA GLN A 148 14.31 14.61 -2.10
C GLN A 148 14.60 15.83 -1.22
N THR A 149 14.66 15.65 0.08
CA THR A 149 15.05 16.69 1.05
C THR A 149 16.46 17.21 0.78
N ALA A 150 17.39 16.34 0.35
CA ALA A 150 18.78 16.69 0.06
C ALA A 150 19.00 17.41 -1.28
N GLY A 151 17.94 17.65 -2.06
CA GLY A 151 17.99 18.48 -3.25
C GLY A 151 17.61 17.83 -4.57
N ALA A 152 17.16 16.57 -4.58
CA ALA A 152 16.51 15.98 -5.75
C ALA A 152 15.00 16.29 -5.69
N GLN A 153 14.58 17.41 -6.23
CA GLN A 153 13.26 18.01 -6.00
C GLN A 153 12.06 17.13 -6.37
N LEU A 154 12.23 16.19 -7.30
CA LEU A 154 11.16 15.29 -7.74
C LEU A 154 11.75 13.93 -8.11
N SER A 155 10.89 12.92 -8.20
CA SER A 155 11.27 11.62 -8.78
C SER A 155 11.76 11.73 -10.23
N SER A 156 11.39 12.79 -10.94
CA SER A 156 11.84 13.12 -12.30
C SER A 156 13.20 13.82 -12.35
N ASP A 157 13.71 14.33 -11.22
CA ASP A 157 15.04 14.94 -11.13
C ASP A 157 16.13 13.87 -11.05
N ARG A 158 16.42 13.25 -12.19
CA ARG A 158 17.41 12.17 -12.29
C ARG A 158 18.83 12.64 -11.96
N ASP A 159 19.18 13.86 -12.29
CA ASP A 159 20.53 14.40 -12.06
C ASP A 159 20.72 14.74 -10.58
N GLY A 160 19.72 15.35 -9.95
CA GLY A 160 19.72 15.57 -8.50
C GLY A 160 19.81 14.26 -7.74
N ARG A 161 19.01 13.24 -8.10
CA ARG A 161 19.09 11.91 -7.50
C ARG A 161 20.48 11.31 -7.65
N ARG A 162 21.03 11.27 -8.87
CA ARG A 162 22.36 10.72 -9.13
C ARG A 162 23.43 11.38 -8.28
N ARG A 163 23.42 12.73 -8.21
CA ARG A 163 24.36 13.48 -7.36
C ARG A 163 24.28 13.07 -5.90
N ILE A 164 23.10 12.96 -5.33
CA ILE A 164 22.90 12.55 -3.94
C ILE A 164 23.34 11.10 -3.73
N VAL A 165 23.00 10.20 -4.63
CA VAL A 165 23.42 8.79 -4.59
C VAL A 165 24.94 8.65 -4.59
N GLU A 166 25.65 9.41 -5.44
CA GLU A 166 27.10 9.39 -5.46
C GLU A 166 27.74 9.90 -4.16
N ILE A 167 27.12 10.89 -3.50
CA ILE A 167 27.57 11.32 -2.16
C ILE A 167 27.37 10.21 -1.12
N ILE A 168 26.25 9.49 -1.20
CA ILE A 168 25.97 8.35 -0.31
C ILE A 168 27.00 7.23 -0.53
N LYS A 169 27.29 6.87 -1.77
CA LYS A 169 28.22 5.79 -2.14
C LYS A 169 29.65 6.04 -1.65
N GLN A 170 30.08 7.32 -1.49
CA GLN A 170 31.40 7.63 -0.95
C GLN A 170 31.59 7.14 0.50
N ASP A 171 30.55 7.17 1.30
CA ASP A 171 30.55 6.69 2.68
C ASP A 171 29.10 6.40 3.13
N PRO A 172 28.58 5.21 2.84
CA PRO A 172 27.18 4.88 3.12
C PRO A 172 26.80 4.99 4.61
N LYS A 173 27.77 4.84 5.53
CA LYS A 173 27.49 4.95 6.95
C LYS A 173 27.32 6.40 7.41
N ALA A 174 27.85 7.37 6.68
CA ALA A 174 27.75 8.79 7.02
C ALA A 174 26.33 9.35 6.97
N ILE A 175 25.40 8.69 6.24
CA ILE A 175 24.02 9.14 6.13
C ILE A 175 23.14 8.78 7.35
N LYS A 176 23.59 7.92 8.26
CA LYS A 176 22.79 7.44 9.39
C LYS A 176 22.11 8.55 10.19
N PRO A 177 22.81 9.64 10.59
CA PRO A 177 22.14 10.73 11.31
C PRO A 177 20.98 11.38 10.53
N ALA A 178 21.13 11.50 9.21
CA ALA A 178 20.08 12.05 8.34
C ALA A 178 18.89 11.08 8.20
N LEU A 179 19.16 9.78 8.03
CA LEU A 179 18.12 8.76 8.03
C LEU A 179 17.35 8.74 9.35
N GLU A 180 18.06 8.84 10.49
CA GLU A 180 17.43 8.90 11.81
C GLU A 180 16.50 10.12 11.94
N ALA A 181 16.95 11.31 11.51
CA ALA A 181 16.17 12.54 11.57
C ALA A 181 14.89 12.44 10.70
N VAL A 182 15.02 11.93 9.47
CA VAL A 182 13.88 11.75 8.55
C VAL A 182 12.93 10.67 9.07
N THR A 183 13.46 9.53 9.52
CA THR A 183 12.65 8.43 10.09
C THR A 183 11.83 8.90 11.28
N LYS A 184 12.42 9.69 12.20
CA LYS A 184 11.70 10.28 13.33
C LYS A 184 10.49 11.10 12.86
N SER A 185 10.64 11.87 11.78
CA SER A 185 9.57 12.67 11.21
C SER A 185 8.47 11.80 10.60
N LEU A 186 8.84 10.72 9.90
CA LEU A 186 7.89 9.79 9.29
C LEU A 186 7.14 8.96 10.34
N VAL A 187 7.81 8.56 11.42
CA VAL A 187 7.17 7.91 12.58
C VAL A 187 6.13 8.84 13.21
N TYR A 188 6.45 10.12 13.37
CA TYR A 188 5.47 11.12 13.82
C TYR A 188 4.28 11.18 12.87
N TYR A 189 4.52 11.29 11.55
CA TYR A 189 3.46 11.31 10.54
C TYR A 189 2.56 10.08 10.61
N ILE A 190 3.11 8.86 10.71
CA ILE A 190 2.32 7.62 10.82
C ILE A 190 1.35 7.70 12.02
N ARG A 191 1.85 8.11 13.19
CA ARG A 191 1.04 8.21 14.41
C ARG A 191 -0.05 9.27 14.29
N GLU A 192 0.26 10.44 13.74
CA GLU A 192 -0.73 11.50 13.53
C GLU A 192 -1.73 11.17 12.42
N ALA A 193 -1.30 10.52 11.33
CA ALA A 193 -2.20 10.04 10.27
C ALA A 193 -3.21 9.01 10.83
N ARG A 194 -2.78 8.12 11.74
CA ARG A 194 -3.69 7.22 12.44
C ARG A 194 -4.73 7.97 13.25
N LYS A 195 -4.34 9.01 13.99
CA LYS A 195 -5.27 9.87 14.74
C LYS A 195 -6.20 10.67 13.81
N ALA A 196 -5.70 11.07 12.64
CA ALA A 196 -6.48 11.74 11.61
C ALA A 196 -7.53 10.84 10.93
N GLY A 197 -7.50 9.52 11.17
CA GLY A 197 -8.50 8.57 10.69
C GLY A 197 -8.00 7.58 9.65
N ALA A 198 -6.69 7.46 9.41
CA ALA A 198 -6.14 6.40 8.57
C ALA A 198 -6.52 5.01 9.12
N ASP A 199 -6.99 4.13 8.26
CA ASP A 199 -7.36 2.76 8.61
C ASP A 199 -6.15 1.80 8.57
N GLY A 200 -5.12 2.18 7.84
CA GLY A 200 -3.86 1.47 7.66
C GLY A 200 -2.88 2.30 6.86
N PHE A 201 -1.81 1.68 6.37
CA PHE A 201 -0.75 2.37 5.65
C PHE A 201 -0.29 1.57 4.43
N TYR A 202 0.09 2.29 3.38
CA TYR A 202 0.79 1.76 2.22
C TYR A 202 2.27 2.16 2.37
N ILE A 203 3.08 1.24 2.89
CA ILE A 203 4.51 1.47 3.15
C ILE A 203 5.27 1.17 1.87
N SER A 204 5.83 2.21 1.26
CA SER A 204 6.56 2.12 0.00
C SER A 204 8.06 2.02 0.25
N SER A 205 8.53 0.79 0.40
CA SER A 205 9.97 0.47 0.40
C SER A 205 10.51 0.47 -1.02
N GLN A 206 11.77 0.84 -1.19
CA GLN A 206 12.39 0.94 -2.52
C GLN A 206 13.22 -0.32 -2.81
N GLY A 207 12.70 -1.22 -3.65
CA GLY A 207 13.43 -2.40 -4.11
C GLY A 207 14.70 -2.07 -4.87
N ASP A 208 14.68 -0.95 -5.63
CA ASP A 208 15.85 -0.43 -6.36
C ASP A 208 17.04 -0.11 -5.44
N ASP A 209 16.82 0.23 -4.17
CA ASP A 209 17.89 0.58 -3.24
C ASP A 209 18.83 -0.60 -2.98
N LEU A 210 18.29 -1.82 -2.97
CA LEU A 210 19.08 -3.04 -2.82
C LEU A 210 20.07 -3.23 -3.98
N GLU A 211 19.64 -2.96 -5.20
CA GLU A 211 20.48 -3.07 -6.39
C GLU A 211 21.45 -1.87 -6.49
N GLU A 212 20.97 -0.66 -6.24
CA GLU A 212 21.76 0.56 -6.37
C GLU A 212 22.93 0.63 -5.38
N PHE A 213 22.72 0.18 -4.13
CA PHE A 213 23.71 0.28 -3.05
C PHE A 213 24.36 -1.07 -2.68
N GLY A 214 23.80 -2.18 -3.15
CA GLY A 214 24.21 -3.54 -2.80
C GLY A 214 23.65 -4.03 -1.46
N GLY A 215 23.52 -5.34 -1.34
CA GLY A 215 22.87 -6.00 -0.21
C GLY A 215 23.46 -5.65 1.16
N GLY A 216 24.77 -5.53 1.27
CA GLY A 216 25.42 -5.16 2.54
C GLY A 216 25.05 -3.75 3.01
N VAL A 217 25.03 -2.74 2.11
CA VAL A 217 24.63 -1.38 2.46
C VAL A 217 23.14 -1.34 2.76
N PHE A 218 22.32 -2.03 1.96
CA PHE A 218 20.88 -2.10 2.21
C PHE A 218 20.60 -2.65 3.62
N VAL A 219 21.13 -3.83 3.94
CA VAL A 219 20.86 -4.52 5.22
C VAL A 219 21.42 -3.74 6.42
N ASP A 220 22.67 -3.22 6.33
CA ASP A 220 23.36 -2.63 7.46
C ASP A 220 23.05 -1.16 7.69
N VAL A 221 22.59 -0.43 6.64
CA VAL A 221 22.45 1.01 6.69
C VAL A 221 21.02 1.48 6.42
N LEU A 222 20.32 0.93 5.41
CA LEU A 222 19.04 1.44 4.97
C LEU A 222 17.86 0.70 5.62
N LYS A 223 17.85 -0.61 5.57
CA LYS A 223 16.78 -1.48 6.08
C LYS A 223 16.36 -1.20 7.53
N PRO A 224 17.26 -0.92 8.49
CA PRO A 224 16.85 -0.66 9.87
C PRO A 224 15.87 0.52 10.00
N TYR A 225 16.05 1.55 9.20
CA TYR A 225 15.19 2.75 9.22
C TYR A 225 13.90 2.52 8.42
N ASP A 226 14.00 1.85 7.27
CA ASP A 226 12.83 1.51 6.46
C ASP A 226 11.90 0.57 7.20
N ARG A 227 12.44 -0.49 7.80
CA ARG A 227 11.68 -1.44 8.59
C ARG A 227 11.00 -0.79 9.81
N GLN A 228 11.63 0.17 10.46
CA GLN A 228 11.05 0.89 11.60
C GLN A 228 9.70 1.53 11.24
N LEU A 229 9.52 2.04 10.01
CA LEU A 229 8.24 2.58 9.57
C LEU A 229 7.17 1.49 9.49
N SER A 230 7.52 0.33 8.95
CA SER A 230 6.62 -0.82 8.88
C SER A 230 6.25 -1.35 10.27
N ASP A 231 7.22 -1.38 11.21
CA ASP A 231 6.98 -1.79 12.60
C ASP A 231 6.00 -0.83 13.28
N VAL A 232 6.19 0.49 13.14
CA VAL A 232 5.27 1.50 13.71
C VAL A 232 3.90 1.46 13.06
N ALA A 233 3.83 1.26 11.74
CA ALA A 233 2.54 1.12 11.06
C ALA A 233 1.77 -0.11 11.57
N ALA A 234 2.44 -1.24 11.77
CA ALA A 234 1.84 -2.45 12.32
C ALA A 234 1.41 -2.30 13.79
N GLU A 235 2.13 -1.50 14.58
CA GLU A 235 1.76 -1.16 15.96
C GLU A 235 0.43 -0.39 16.03
N VAL A 236 0.22 0.57 15.10
CA VAL A 236 -0.90 1.52 15.21
C VAL A 236 -2.13 1.16 14.38
N ALA A 237 -1.97 0.31 13.35
CA ALA A 237 -3.06 -0.05 12.45
C ALA A 237 -2.92 -1.49 11.91
N PRO A 238 -4.05 -2.23 11.75
CA PRO A 238 -4.00 -3.62 11.33
C PRO A 238 -3.97 -3.84 9.80
N PHE A 239 -4.38 -2.86 8.98
CA PHE A 239 -4.45 -2.99 7.53
C PHE A 239 -3.25 -2.29 6.87
N ASN A 240 -2.11 -2.97 6.77
CA ASN A 240 -0.90 -2.39 6.22
C ASN A 240 -0.43 -3.16 4.97
N ILE A 241 -0.17 -2.42 3.91
CA ILE A 241 0.36 -2.93 2.66
C ILE A 241 1.85 -2.62 2.63
N LEU A 242 2.69 -3.65 2.55
CA LEU A 242 4.10 -3.48 2.22
C LEU A 242 4.22 -3.46 0.70
N HIS A 243 4.60 -2.34 0.14
CA HIS A 243 4.91 -2.19 -1.28
C HIS A 243 6.43 -2.19 -1.48
N ILE A 244 6.90 -3.09 -2.33
CA ILE A 244 8.30 -3.11 -2.77
C ILE A 244 8.31 -2.41 -4.12
N CYS A 245 8.59 -1.11 -4.10
CA CYS A 245 8.63 -0.28 -5.31
C CYS A 245 9.87 -0.63 -6.14
N GLU A 246 9.66 -0.91 -7.40
CA GLU A 246 10.70 -1.31 -8.33
C GLU A 246 10.54 -0.54 -9.64
N SER A 247 11.31 0.54 -9.79
CA SER A 247 11.28 1.35 -11.01
C SER A 247 12.23 0.83 -12.08
N GLY A 248 13.25 0.07 -11.69
CA GLY A 248 14.27 -0.47 -12.57
C GLY A 248 13.88 -1.77 -13.30
N GLY A 249 12.95 -2.55 -12.76
CA GLY A 249 12.50 -3.80 -13.37
C GLY A 249 13.51 -4.95 -13.28
N HIS A 250 14.52 -4.83 -12.43
CA HIS A 250 15.62 -5.79 -12.30
C HIS A 250 15.51 -6.67 -11.05
N PHE A 251 14.29 -6.98 -10.61
CA PHE A 251 14.09 -7.81 -9.46
C PHE A 251 14.23 -9.30 -9.78
N THR A 252 14.61 -10.05 -8.76
CA THR A 252 14.58 -11.53 -8.74
C THR A 252 13.89 -11.98 -7.48
N THR A 253 13.51 -13.26 -7.39
CA THR A 253 12.96 -13.82 -6.14
C THR A 253 13.90 -13.65 -4.94
N LYS A 254 15.23 -13.57 -5.18
CA LYS A 254 16.22 -13.28 -4.13
C LYS A 254 16.11 -11.86 -3.58
N THR A 255 15.65 -10.90 -4.37
CA THR A 255 15.40 -9.53 -3.89
C THR A 255 14.38 -9.53 -2.76
N PHE A 256 13.42 -10.45 -2.77
CA PHE A 256 12.39 -10.53 -1.75
C PHE A 256 12.87 -11.08 -0.40
N ASP A 257 13.98 -11.84 -0.37
CA ASP A 257 14.49 -12.42 0.88
C ASP A 257 14.76 -11.35 1.94
N ASP A 258 15.24 -10.17 1.52
CA ASP A 258 15.52 -9.04 2.41
C ASP A 258 14.25 -8.35 2.95
N TYR A 259 13.08 -8.68 2.41
CA TYR A 259 11.79 -8.11 2.81
C TYR A 259 10.86 -9.09 3.55
N LEU A 260 11.23 -10.37 3.65
CA LEU A 260 10.37 -11.40 4.25
C LEU A 260 10.07 -11.15 5.73
N ASP A 261 10.95 -10.48 6.44
CA ASP A 261 10.83 -10.15 7.86
C ASP A 261 10.12 -8.80 8.13
N TYR A 262 9.73 -8.07 7.08
CA TYR A 262 8.95 -6.83 7.27
C TYR A 262 7.53 -7.15 7.71
N PRO A 263 6.99 -6.44 8.71
CA PRO A 263 5.58 -6.55 9.04
C PRO A 263 4.70 -5.96 7.94
N GLY A 264 3.43 -6.33 7.97
CA GLY A 264 2.41 -5.89 7.01
C GLY A 264 1.41 -7.01 6.77
N SER A 265 0.14 -6.66 6.61
CA SER A 265 -0.94 -7.63 6.40
C SER A 265 -1.03 -8.09 4.96
N ILE A 266 -0.58 -7.27 4.02
CA ILE A 266 -0.66 -7.50 2.58
C ILE A 266 0.69 -7.14 1.97
N ILE A 267 1.09 -7.85 0.91
CA ILE A 267 2.29 -7.55 0.13
C ILE A 267 1.91 -7.08 -1.27
N ASN A 268 2.52 -5.98 -1.73
CA ASN A 268 2.44 -5.50 -3.10
C ASN A 268 3.86 -5.44 -3.69
N PRO A 269 4.36 -6.55 -4.25
CA PRO A 269 5.68 -6.61 -4.86
C PRO A 269 5.61 -6.33 -6.36
N PRO A 270 6.72 -6.07 -7.04
CA PRO A 270 6.78 -6.13 -8.49
C PRO A 270 6.60 -7.60 -8.95
N LEU A 271 5.66 -7.85 -9.84
CA LEU A 271 5.40 -9.17 -10.40
C LEU A 271 5.98 -9.32 -11.80
N HIS A 272 6.17 -8.21 -12.53
CA HIS A 272 6.66 -8.20 -13.91
C HIS A 272 7.96 -7.41 -14.00
N ASN A 273 8.99 -8.03 -14.59
CA ASN A 273 10.24 -7.33 -14.93
C ASN A 273 10.09 -6.59 -16.28
N TRP A 274 11.14 -5.89 -16.70
CA TRP A 274 11.16 -5.17 -17.97
C TRP A 274 10.94 -6.05 -19.21
N GLU A 275 11.20 -7.34 -19.12
CA GLU A 275 10.96 -8.30 -20.19
C GLU A 275 9.52 -8.82 -20.21
N GLY A 276 8.66 -8.35 -19.30
CA GLY A 276 7.28 -8.81 -19.16
C GLY A 276 7.13 -10.19 -18.53
N LYS A 277 8.20 -10.78 -18.00
CA LYS A 277 8.14 -12.06 -17.29
C LYS A 277 7.44 -11.86 -15.96
N GLY A 278 6.35 -12.60 -15.75
CA GLY A 278 5.56 -12.53 -14.53
C GLY A 278 6.02 -13.51 -13.45
N LEU A 279 5.77 -13.14 -12.21
CA LEU A 279 5.79 -14.04 -11.07
C LEU A 279 4.34 -14.42 -10.74
N SER A 280 4.11 -15.65 -10.29
CA SER A 280 2.78 -16.11 -9.90
C SER A 280 2.34 -15.41 -8.60
N LEU A 281 1.09 -14.93 -8.57
CA LEU A 281 0.46 -14.42 -7.34
C LEU A 281 0.44 -15.47 -6.24
N ALA A 282 0.22 -16.74 -6.60
CA ALA A 282 0.20 -17.86 -5.67
C ALA A 282 1.57 -18.11 -5.03
N ASP A 283 2.65 -18.04 -5.83
CA ASP A 283 4.02 -18.23 -5.32
C ASP A 283 4.42 -17.08 -4.37
N ILE A 284 4.08 -15.86 -4.71
CA ILE A 284 4.32 -14.69 -3.86
C ILE A 284 3.53 -14.78 -2.56
N SER A 285 2.25 -15.13 -2.63
CA SER A 285 1.43 -15.32 -1.42
C SER A 285 2.00 -16.40 -0.50
N LYS A 286 2.50 -17.49 -1.07
CA LYS A 286 3.18 -18.57 -0.33
C LYS A 286 4.51 -18.11 0.26
N LEU A 287 5.32 -17.37 -0.51
CA LEU A 287 6.62 -16.86 -0.08
C LEU A 287 6.47 -15.92 1.13
N PHE A 288 5.59 -14.94 1.03
CA PHE A 288 5.36 -13.95 2.09
C PHE A 288 4.36 -14.41 3.16
N ARG A 289 3.65 -15.52 2.94
CA ARG A 289 2.62 -16.07 3.84
C ARG A 289 1.52 -15.07 4.19
N ARG A 290 1.12 -14.25 3.23
CA ARG A 290 0.08 -13.21 3.37
C ARG A 290 -0.61 -12.94 2.04
N PRO A 291 -1.80 -12.31 2.04
CA PRO A 291 -2.46 -11.86 0.83
C PRO A 291 -1.57 -10.95 -0.02
N VAL A 292 -1.74 -11.03 -1.34
CA VAL A 292 -1.04 -10.21 -2.32
C VAL A 292 -1.99 -9.14 -2.87
N LEU A 293 -1.47 -7.95 -3.08
CA LEU A 293 -2.05 -6.94 -3.94
C LEU A 293 -1.22 -6.92 -5.23
N GLY A 294 -1.84 -7.11 -6.39
CA GLY A 294 -1.10 -7.11 -7.64
C GLY A 294 -1.80 -7.91 -8.76
N GLY A 295 -1.04 -8.28 -9.76
CA GLY A 295 -1.44 -9.11 -10.88
C GLY A 295 -1.24 -8.45 -12.23
N LEU A 296 -1.69 -7.20 -12.41
CA LEU A 296 -1.57 -6.50 -13.67
C LEU A 296 -0.19 -5.83 -13.82
N ASN A 297 0.42 -6.01 -14.97
CA ASN A 297 1.59 -5.21 -15.32
C ASN A 297 1.17 -3.73 -15.51
N ASN A 298 1.67 -2.83 -14.66
CA ASN A 298 1.37 -1.41 -14.78
C ASN A 298 1.89 -0.77 -16.08
N ARG A 299 2.75 -1.48 -16.83
CA ARG A 299 3.27 -1.13 -18.15
C ARG A 299 2.57 -1.90 -19.29
N SER A 300 1.45 -2.58 -19.01
CA SER A 300 0.71 -3.34 -20.02
C SER A 300 0.40 -2.47 -21.25
N GLN A 301 0.67 -3.02 -22.44
CA GLN A 301 0.36 -2.36 -23.70
C GLN A 301 -1.15 -2.17 -23.85
N ALA A 302 -1.94 -3.14 -23.42
CA ALA A 302 -3.40 -3.07 -23.47
C ALA A 302 -3.94 -1.93 -22.58
N LEU A 303 -3.32 -1.71 -21.41
CA LEU A 303 -3.65 -0.58 -20.53
C LEU A 303 -3.30 0.77 -21.20
N LYS A 304 -2.12 0.87 -21.79
CA LYS A 304 -1.64 2.07 -22.49
C LYS A 304 -2.49 2.44 -23.69
N GLU A 305 -2.93 1.45 -24.45
CA GLU A 305 -3.77 1.62 -25.64
C GLU A 305 -5.26 1.77 -25.33
N GLY A 306 -5.67 1.55 -24.09
CA GLY A 306 -7.08 1.57 -23.71
C GLY A 306 -7.88 0.38 -24.26
N ASN A 307 -7.24 -0.75 -24.52
CA ASN A 307 -7.87 -1.93 -25.11
C ASN A 307 -8.54 -2.81 -24.04
N LEU A 308 -9.83 -2.56 -23.77
CA LEU A 308 -10.59 -3.29 -22.75
C LEU A 308 -10.66 -4.79 -23.02
N THR A 309 -10.76 -5.22 -24.28
CA THR A 309 -10.85 -6.65 -24.62
C THR A 309 -9.55 -7.37 -24.28
N ALA A 310 -8.41 -6.79 -24.64
CA ALA A 310 -7.10 -7.34 -24.30
C ALA A 310 -6.87 -7.32 -22.78
N LEU A 311 -7.26 -6.23 -22.08
CA LEU A 311 -7.17 -6.15 -20.61
C LEU A 311 -8.00 -7.23 -19.92
N LYS A 312 -9.23 -7.52 -20.39
CA LYS A 312 -10.04 -8.61 -19.84
C LYS A 312 -9.38 -9.96 -20.03
N ALA A 313 -8.74 -10.20 -21.17
CA ALA A 313 -8.01 -11.44 -21.41
C ALA A 313 -6.78 -11.57 -20.47
N GLU A 314 -6.03 -10.47 -20.22
CA GLU A 314 -4.96 -10.46 -19.23
C GLU A 314 -5.51 -10.76 -17.81
N VAL A 315 -6.64 -10.15 -17.43
CA VAL A 315 -7.33 -10.41 -16.15
C VAL A 315 -7.75 -11.86 -16.02
N ASP A 316 -8.33 -12.47 -17.09
CA ASP A 316 -8.76 -13.86 -17.08
C ASP A 316 -7.59 -14.81 -16.79
N GLU A 317 -6.42 -14.56 -17.41
CA GLU A 317 -5.23 -15.38 -17.16
C GLU A 317 -4.72 -15.21 -15.72
N ILE A 318 -4.69 -13.97 -15.20
CA ILE A 318 -4.25 -13.69 -13.83
C ILE A 318 -5.19 -14.37 -12.80
N LEU A 319 -6.50 -14.25 -12.99
CA LEU A 319 -7.49 -14.73 -12.02
C LEU A 319 -7.65 -16.25 -11.99
N LYS A 320 -7.23 -16.97 -13.04
CA LYS A 320 -7.24 -18.46 -13.06
C LYS A 320 -6.39 -19.07 -11.94
N ASP A 321 -5.24 -18.45 -11.63
CA ASP A 321 -4.27 -18.96 -10.66
C ASP A 321 -4.13 -18.06 -9.42
N ALA A 322 -4.99 -17.04 -9.30
CA ALA A 322 -4.96 -16.15 -8.17
C ALA A 322 -5.37 -16.85 -6.86
N PRO A 323 -4.73 -16.52 -5.72
CA PRO A 323 -5.13 -17.01 -4.41
C PRO A 323 -6.59 -16.68 -4.09
N ALA A 324 -7.20 -17.45 -3.19
CA ALA A 324 -8.58 -17.19 -2.76
C ALA A 324 -8.75 -15.77 -2.18
N ASN A 325 -7.77 -15.33 -1.41
CA ASN A 325 -7.75 -14.01 -0.76
C ASN A 325 -6.59 -13.18 -1.29
N PHE A 326 -6.89 -12.18 -2.08
CA PHE A 326 -5.96 -11.21 -2.63
C PHE A 326 -6.71 -9.95 -3.05
N ILE A 327 -6.00 -8.90 -3.38
CA ILE A 327 -6.52 -7.69 -3.98
C ILE A 327 -5.96 -7.61 -5.40
N PHE A 328 -6.81 -7.52 -6.40
CA PHE A 328 -6.36 -7.30 -7.76
C PHE A 328 -5.82 -5.86 -7.89
N GLY A 329 -4.69 -5.70 -8.51
CA GLY A 329 -4.08 -4.40 -8.74
C GLY A 329 -2.95 -4.46 -9.73
N ALA A 330 -2.17 -3.39 -9.78
CA ALA A 330 -0.97 -3.32 -10.60
C ALA A 330 0.30 -3.42 -9.75
N ASP A 331 1.43 -3.72 -10.39
CA ASP A 331 2.74 -3.80 -9.75
C ASP A 331 3.13 -2.48 -9.09
N ASP A 332 2.81 -1.37 -9.74
CA ASP A 332 3.04 -0.01 -9.28
C ASP A 332 1.91 0.91 -9.79
N SER A 333 2.12 2.22 -9.72
CA SER A 333 1.15 3.21 -10.22
C SER A 333 0.86 3.01 -11.70
N VAL A 334 -0.42 3.10 -12.05
CA VAL A 334 -0.84 3.17 -13.44
C VAL A 334 -0.53 4.54 -14.04
N PHE A 335 -0.66 4.69 -15.34
CA PHE A 335 -0.43 5.97 -16.02
C PHE A 335 -1.32 7.08 -15.47
N ASN A 336 -0.78 8.28 -15.28
CA ASN A 336 -1.54 9.41 -14.73
C ASN A 336 -2.66 9.91 -15.65
N ASP A 337 -2.58 9.61 -16.93
CA ASP A 337 -3.56 9.93 -17.98
C ASP A 337 -4.43 8.73 -18.38
N VAL A 338 -4.43 7.67 -17.57
CA VAL A 338 -5.25 6.48 -17.81
C VAL A 338 -6.72 6.86 -17.89
N ASN A 339 -7.42 6.26 -18.85
CA ASN A 339 -8.85 6.49 -19.01
C ASN A 339 -9.62 5.87 -17.83
N GLN A 340 -10.22 6.73 -16.99
CA GLN A 340 -10.93 6.30 -15.78
C GLN A 340 -12.17 5.45 -16.11
N GLU A 341 -12.87 5.71 -17.22
CA GLU A 341 -14.03 4.92 -17.65
C GLU A 341 -13.61 3.51 -18.11
N LEU A 342 -12.42 3.39 -18.72
CA LEU A 342 -11.82 2.09 -19.04
C LEU A 342 -11.55 1.31 -17.75
N LEU A 343 -10.91 1.97 -16.75
CA LEU A 343 -10.62 1.34 -15.47
C LEU A 343 -11.91 0.93 -14.77
N ARG A 344 -12.94 1.78 -14.75
CA ARG A 344 -14.24 1.43 -14.18
C ARG A 344 -14.80 0.14 -14.76
N LYS A 345 -14.84 0.03 -16.10
CA LYS A 345 -15.31 -1.19 -16.78
C LYS A 345 -14.46 -2.42 -16.44
N LEU A 346 -13.16 -2.24 -16.27
CA LEU A 346 -12.25 -3.31 -15.89
C LEU A 346 -12.49 -3.72 -14.43
N VAL A 347 -12.64 -2.76 -13.52
CA VAL A 347 -12.94 -3.00 -12.10
C VAL A 347 -14.27 -3.73 -11.94
N ASP A 348 -15.34 -3.25 -12.59
CA ASP A 348 -16.65 -3.89 -12.56
C ASP A 348 -16.60 -5.35 -13.08
N TYR A 349 -15.78 -5.61 -14.11
CA TYR A 349 -15.55 -6.95 -14.62
C TYR A 349 -14.86 -7.85 -13.59
N ILE A 350 -13.81 -7.34 -12.92
CA ILE A 350 -13.04 -8.09 -11.93
C ILE A 350 -13.91 -8.41 -10.71
N HIS A 351 -14.69 -7.45 -10.20
CA HIS A 351 -15.57 -7.62 -9.05
C HIS A 351 -16.51 -8.83 -9.19
N THR A 352 -17.01 -9.08 -10.40
CA THR A 352 -17.98 -10.15 -10.69
C THR A 352 -17.34 -11.42 -11.28
N TRP A 353 -16.03 -11.42 -11.50
CA TRP A 353 -15.36 -12.49 -12.24
C TRP A 353 -15.59 -13.88 -11.66
N ARG A 354 -15.41 -14.06 -10.35
CA ARG A 354 -15.60 -15.35 -9.67
C ARG A 354 -17.05 -15.83 -9.71
N GLN A 355 -18.01 -14.92 -9.76
CA GLN A 355 -19.43 -15.27 -9.84
C GLN A 355 -19.80 -15.78 -11.24
N THR A 356 -19.15 -15.24 -12.27
CA THR A 356 -19.41 -15.56 -13.68
C THR A 356 -18.57 -16.73 -14.19
N HIS A 357 -17.47 -17.08 -13.52
CA HIS A 357 -16.52 -18.14 -13.90
C HIS A 357 -16.48 -19.28 -12.85
N LYS A 358 -17.58 -19.53 -12.15
CA LYS A 358 -17.69 -20.70 -11.24
C LYS A 358 -17.51 -21.97 -12.05
N LYS A 359 -16.52 -22.78 -11.65
CA LYS A 359 -16.29 -24.14 -12.20
C LYS A 359 -17.32 -25.12 -11.68
#